data_ba73164168c78c66b777bc51945fe0af
#
_entry.id   ba73164168c78c66b777bc51945fe0af
#
_cell.length_a   1.000
_cell.length_b   1.000
_cell.length_c   1.000
_cell.angle_alpha   90.00
_cell.angle_beta   90.00
_cell.angle_gamma   90.00
#
_symmetry.space_group_name_H-M   'P 1'
#
loop_
_entity.id
_entity.type
_entity.pdbx_description
1 polymer ?
#
loop_
_entity_poly.entity_id
_entity_poly.type
_entity_poly.pdbx_seq_one_letter_code
_entity_poly.pdbx_strand_id
1 'polypeptide(L)'
;MRNFRIGLDIDDCLADFWGAYCEYFDTKHNPQMLEDHIITKNVQRILSKDRDFWLNLKVINVPDFVPTLYCTKRVNNKAWTQKWLDINGFPKAPIYQMVYQH
;
A
#
# COMPACT_ATOMS: atom_id res chain seq x y z
N MET A 1 -6.78 15.31 -28.20
CA MET A 1 -6.01 15.13 -26.96
C MET A 1 -6.50 13.89 -26.23
N ARG A 2 -5.60 13.03 -25.89
CA ARG A 2 -5.98 11.79 -25.20
C ARG A 2 -5.94 12.01 -23.71
N ASN A 3 -7.01 11.62 -23.03
CA ASN A 3 -7.04 11.57 -21.57
C ASN A 3 -6.57 10.21 -21.11
N PHE A 4 -5.38 10.15 -20.55
CA PHE A 4 -4.88 8.92 -19.99
C PHE A 4 -5.41 8.76 -18.59
N ARG A 5 -6.01 7.59 -18.33
CA ARG A 5 -6.47 7.22 -16.99
C ARG A 5 -5.46 6.24 -16.42
N ILE A 6 -4.67 6.71 -15.47
CA ILE A 6 -3.64 5.91 -14.88
C ILE A 6 -3.95 5.72 -13.40
N GLY A 7 -4.18 4.47 -13.02
CA GLY A 7 -4.28 4.09 -11.63
C GLY A 7 -2.95 3.53 -11.17
N LEU A 8 -2.49 3.94 -10.01
CA LEU A 8 -1.23 3.48 -9.45
C LEU A 8 -1.50 2.67 -8.19
N ASP A 9 -0.98 1.44 -8.16
CA ASP A 9 -0.95 0.64 -6.94
C ASP A 9 0.00 1.26 -5.93
N ILE A 10 -0.38 1.24 -4.66
CA ILE A 10 0.43 1.80 -3.60
C ILE A 10 1.44 0.78 -3.09
N ASP A 11 0.96 -0.38 -2.62
CA ASP A 11 1.85 -1.34 -1.96
C ASP A 11 2.73 -2.05 -2.97
N ASP A 12 4.04 -2.05 -2.68
CA ASP A 12 5.12 -2.63 -3.49
C ASP A 12 5.29 -2.01 -4.88
N CYS A 13 4.62 -0.88 -5.11
CA CYS A 13 4.85 -0.04 -6.28
C CYS A 13 5.35 1.34 -5.86
N LEU A 14 4.69 1.96 -4.88
CA LEU A 14 5.04 3.27 -4.36
C LEU A 14 5.56 3.20 -2.93
N ALA A 15 5.03 2.26 -2.14
CA ALA A 15 5.41 2.00 -0.76
C ALA A 15 6.00 0.61 -0.63
N ASP A 16 7.10 0.49 0.10
CA ASP A 16 7.76 -0.80 0.32
C ASP A 16 7.04 -1.58 1.41
N PHE A 17 5.92 -2.18 1.04
CA PHE A 17 5.15 -3.00 1.96
C PHE A 17 5.88 -4.29 2.31
N TRP A 18 6.43 -4.99 1.31
CA TRP A 18 7.05 -6.30 1.52
C TRP A 18 8.23 -6.23 2.48
N GLY A 19 9.10 -5.23 2.30
CA GLY A 19 10.24 -5.06 3.18
C GLY A 19 9.81 -4.78 4.61
N ALA A 20 8.83 -3.91 4.79
CA ALA A 20 8.31 -3.59 6.11
C ALA A 20 7.61 -4.78 6.76
N TYR A 21 6.87 -5.55 5.95
CA TYR A 21 6.18 -6.76 6.42
C TYR A 21 7.20 -7.78 6.94
N CYS A 22 8.25 -8.03 6.17
CA CYS A 22 9.28 -8.99 6.56
C CYS A 22 9.99 -8.56 7.84
N GLU A 23 10.28 -7.28 7.96
CA GLU A 23 10.92 -6.73 9.15
C GLU A 23 9.99 -6.83 10.37
N TYR A 24 8.72 -6.50 10.18
CA TYR A 24 7.73 -6.53 11.27
C TYR A 24 7.58 -7.93 11.86
N PHE A 25 7.55 -8.95 11.02
CA PHE A 25 7.38 -10.33 11.46
C PHE A 25 8.70 -11.08 11.62
N ASP A 26 9.82 -10.38 11.50
CA ASP A 26 11.15 -10.99 11.60
C ASP A 26 11.31 -12.15 10.62
N THR A 27 10.72 -12.02 9.44
CA THR A 27 10.85 -13.01 8.37
C THR A 27 11.87 -12.51 7.36
N LYS A 28 12.68 -13.45 6.88
CA LYS A 28 13.62 -13.12 5.81
C LYS A 28 12.90 -13.12 4.48
N HIS A 29 13.45 -12.39 3.50
CA HIS A 29 12.89 -12.35 2.16
C HIS A 29 12.94 -13.73 1.53
N ASN A 30 11.91 -14.51 1.78
CA ASN A 30 11.77 -15.83 1.20
C ASN A 30 10.34 -15.97 0.66
N PRO A 31 10.12 -15.63 -0.61
CA PRO A 31 8.78 -15.66 -1.19
C PRO A 31 8.14 -17.05 -1.19
N GLN A 32 8.93 -18.11 -1.03
CA GLN A 32 8.39 -19.46 -1.00
C GLN A 32 7.69 -19.79 0.32
N MET A 33 7.97 -19.03 1.37
CA MET A 33 7.37 -19.29 2.68
C MET A 33 6.11 -18.49 2.96
N LEU A 34 5.82 -17.48 2.14
CA LEU A 34 4.67 -16.63 2.35
C LEU A 34 3.84 -16.61 1.07
N GLU A 35 2.76 -17.35 1.10
CA GLU A 35 1.80 -17.33 0.01
C GLU A 35 0.90 -16.08 0.14
N ASP A 36 0.39 -15.62 -0.99
CA ASP A 36 -0.39 -14.39 -1.05
C ASP A 36 -1.56 -14.39 -0.05
N HIS A 37 -2.23 -15.53 0.10
CA HIS A 37 -3.38 -15.58 1.00
C HIS A 37 -2.97 -15.46 2.47
N ILE A 38 -1.77 -15.95 2.83
CA ILE A 38 -1.27 -15.82 4.20
C ILE A 38 -0.94 -14.37 4.49
N ILE A 39 -0.29 -13.69 3.55
CA ILE A 39 0.02 -12.27 3.69
C ILE A 39 -1.26 -11.47 3.86
N THR A 40 -2.26 -11.74 3.01
CA THR A 40 -3.53 -11.03 3.07
C THR A 40 -4.22 -11.21 4.42
N LYS A 41 -4.29 -12.44 4.91
CA LYS A 41 -4.92 -12.71 6.22
C LYS A 41 -4.18 -12.02 7.36
N ASN A 42 -2.86 -12.10 7.37
CA ASN A 42 -2.07 -11.49 8.44
C ASN A 42 -2.21 -9.97 8.43
N VAL A 43 -2.18 -9.35 7.25
CA VAL A 43 -2.37 -7.91 7.13
C VAL A 43 -3.72 -7.50 7.69
N GLN A 44 -4.78 -8.19 7.28
CA GLN A 44 -6.13 -7.86 7.73
C GLN A 44 -6.29 -8.04 9.23
N ARG A 45 -5.72 -9.10 9.79
CA ARG A 45 -5.93 -9.45 11.19
C ARG A 45 -5.01 -8.69 12.14
N ILE A 46 -3.74 -8.55 11.77
CA ILE A 46 -2.71 -8.05 12.68
C ILE A 46 -2.36 -6.59 12.40
N LEU A 47 -2.10 -6.27 11.13
CA LEU A 47 -1.62 -4.94 10.78
C LEU A 47 -2.75 -3.94 10.58
N SER A 48 -4.00 -4.37 10.46
CA SER A 48 -5.12 -3.46 10.24
C SER A 48 -5.30 -2.45 11.36
N LYS A 49 -4.75 -2.71 12.54
CA LYS A 49 -4.86 -1.83 13.70
C LYS A 49 -3.54 -1.10 14.01
N ASP A 50 -2.50 -1.35 13.25
CA ASP A 50 -1.19 -0.76 13.51
C ASP A 50 -0.95 0.44 12.59
N ARG A 51 -1.42 1.60 13.05
CA ARG A 51 -1.29 2.85 12.30
C ARG A 51 0.15 3.17 11.94
N ASP A 52 1.07 2.99 12.88
CA ASP A 52 2.47 3.38 12.70
C ASP A 52 3.15 2.52 11.64
N PHE A 53 2.79 1.26 11.54
CA PHE A 53 3.31 0.41 10.48
C PHE A 53 3.05 1.04 9.10
N TRP A 54 1.80 1.45 8.87
CA TRP A 54 1.40 2.00 7.58
C TRP A 54 1.98 3.38 7.32
N LEU A 55 2.08 4.21 8.35
CA LEU A 55 2.62 5.56 8.19
C LEU A 55 4.13 5.59 8.01
N ASN A 56 4.83 4.56 8.45
CA ASN A 56 6.29 4.51 8.38
C ASN A 56 6.80 3.71 7.17
N LEU A 57 5.94 3.31 6.25
CA LEU A 57 6.38 2.61 5.05
C LEU A 57 7.34 3.48 4.24
N LYS A 58 8.41 2.86 3.75
CA LYS A 58 9.40 3.57 2.94
C LYS A 58 8.84 3.81 1.55
N VAL A 59 9.19 4.96 0.98
CA VAL A 59 8.82 5.33 -0.38
C VAL A 59 9.73 4.61 -1.36
N ILE A 60 9.13 3.95 -2.35
CA ILE A 60 9.90 3.39 -3.47
C ILE A 60 10.07 4.46 -4.56
N ASN A 61 8.96 5.12 -4.90
CA ASN A 61 8.96 6.08 -5.99
C ASN A 61 7.78 7.04 -5.83
N VAL A 62 8.03 8.32 -6.12
CA VAL A 62 6.98 9.33 -6.18
C VAL A 62 6.77 9.69 -7.64
N PRO A 63 5.55 9.55 -8.19
CA PRO A 63 5.32 9.87 -9.59
C PRO A 63 5.51 11.37 -9.86
N ASP A 64 6.01 11.69 -11.04
CA ASP A 64 6.19 13.07 -11.47
C ASP A 64 4.99 13.60 -12.25
N PHE A 65 3.87 12.92 -12.14
CA PHE A 65 2.61 13.31 -12.76
C PHE A 65 1.47 13.04 -11.77
N VAL A 66 0.32 13.65 -12.03
CA VAL A 66 -0.87 13.41 -11.19
C VAL A 66 -1.62 12.21 -11.75
N PRO A 67 -1.70 11.10 -10.98
CA PRO A 67 -2.46 9.94 -11.46
C PRO A 67 -3.96 10.21 -11.41
N THR A 68 -4.72 9.39 -12.12
CA THR A 68 -6.18 9.46 -12.05
C THR A 68 -6.65 9.05 -10.65
N LEU A 69 -6.02 8.02 -10.09
CA LEU A 69 -6.32 7.54 -8.75
C LEU A 69 -5.18 6.66 -8.25
N TYR A 70 -5.16 6.45 -6.95
CA TYR A 70 -4.33 5.44 -6.31
C TYR A 70 -5.19 4.24 -5.97
N CYS A 71 -4.63 3.04 -6.14
CA CYS A 71 -5.32 1.79 -5.83
C CYS A 71 -4.67 1.12 -4.63
N THR A 72 -5.46 0.56 -3.75
CA THR A 72 -4.94 -0.23 -2.65
C THR A 72 -5.89 -1.37 -2.32
N LYS A 73 -5.31 -2.49 -1.89
CA LYS A 73 -6.07 -3.63 -1.38
C LYS A 73 -6.14 -3.62 0.14
N ARG A 74 -5.65 -2.56 0.76
CA ARG A 74 -5.69 -2.44 2.21
C ARG A 74 -7.13 -2.38 2.68
N VAL A 75 -7.40 -3.05 3.80
CA VAL A 75 -8.71 -3.00 4.44
C VAL A 75 -8.71 -2.10 5.66
N ASN A 76 -7.58 -1.44 5.91
CA ASN A 76 -7.45 -0.56 7.06
C ASN A 76 -8.03 0.83 6.77
N ASN A 77 -7.83 1.75 7.71
CA ASN A 77 -8.38 3.09 7.63
C ASN A 77 -7.79 3.85 6.43
N LYS A 78 -8.66 4.27 5.53
CA LYS A 78 -8.27 5.02 4.34
C LYS A 78 -7.55 6.32 4.67
N ALA A 79 -7.87 6.93 5.82
CA ALA A 79 -7.22 8.16 6.24
C ALA A 79 -5.72 7.98 6.48
N TRP A 80 -5.30 6.80 6.92
CA TRP A 80 -3.87 6.51 7.09
C TRP A 80 -3.15 6.47 5.75
N THR A 81 -3.78 5.89 4.74
CA THR A 81 -3.23 5.85 3.39
C THR A 81 -3.08 7.26 2.83
N GLN A 82 -4.13 8.08 2.98
CA GLN A 82 -4.08 9.47 2.53
C GLN A 82 -2.98 10.24 3.27
N LYS A 83 -2.86 10.03 4.57
CA LYS A 83 -1.85 10.72 5.36
C LYS A 83 -0.43 10.33 4.92
N TRP A 84 -0.21 9.05 4.64
CA TRP A 84 1.09 8.59 4.13
C TRP A 84 1.44 9.28 2.81
N LEU A 85 0.48 9.35 1.90
CA LEU A 85 0.68 10.04 0.63
C LEU A 85 1.01 11.51 0.84
N ASP A 86 0.28 12.17 1.74
CA ASP A 86 0.47 13.59 2.00
C ASP A 86 1.83 13.88 2.64
N ILE A 87 2.22 13.07 3.63
CA ILE A 87 3.51 13.25 4.32
C ILE A 87 4.67 13.12 3.34
N ASN A 88 4.56 12.20 2.38
CA ASN A 88 5.64 11.89 1.47
C ASN A 88 5.59 12.68 0.16
N GLY A 89 4.70 13.68 0.08
CA GLY A 89 4.68 14.61 -1.03
C GLY A 89 4.12 14.05 -2.33
N PHE A 90 3.25 13.07 -2.24
CA PHE A 90 2.63 12.49 -3.43
C PHE A 90 1.60 13.44 -4.04
N PRO A 91 1.45 13.44 -5.38
CA PRO A 91 0.39 14.21 -6.03
C PRO A 91 -0.98 13.83 -5.50
N LYS A 92 -1.88 14.83 -5.42
CA LYS A 92 -3.23 14.59 -4.92
C LYS A 92 -4.08 13.88 -5.97
N ALA A 93 -4.66 12.77 -5.57
CA ALA A 93 -5.59 12.00 -6.39
C ALA A 93 -6.44 11.13 -5.47
N PRO A 94 -7.64 10.75 -5.89
CA PRO A 94 -8.48 9.90 -5.05
C PRO A 94 -7.87 8.52 -4.84
N ILE A 95 -8.23 7.92 -3.71
CA ILE A 95 -7.79 6.57 -3.35
C ILE A 95 -8.96 5.62 -3.55
N TYR A 96 -8.72 4.57 -4.32
CA TYR A 96 -9.68 3.51 -4.53
C TYR A 96 -9.26 2.27 -3.74
N GLN A 97 -10.09 1.87 -2.78
CA GLN A 97 -9.85 0.64 -2.02
C GLN A 97 -10.55 -0.51 -2.72
N MET A 98 -9.75 -1.46 -3.19
CA MET A 98 -10.29 -2.66 -3.81
C MET A 98 -10.67 -3.65 -2.71
N VAL A 99 -11.95 -4.02 -2.69
CA VAL A 99 -12.47 -4.97 -1.71
C VAL A 99 -12.59 -6.32 -2.38
N TYR A 100 -12.02 -7.34 -1.74
CA TYR A 100 -12.22 -8.70 -2.21
C TYR A 100 -13.64 -9.12 -1.93
N GLN A 101 -14.35 -9.48 -2.99
CA GLN A 101 -15.66 -10.09 -2.86
C GLN A 101 -15.50 -11.60 -3.03
N HIS A 102 -15.97 -12.32 -2.04
CA HIS A 102 -15.99 -13.77 -2.10
C HIS A 102 -17.39 -14.28 -2.36
#